data_c6e60c9a10696e0e4e99b1bc9015161c
#
_entry.id   c6e60c9a10696e0e4e99b1bc9015161c
#
_cell.length_a   1.000
_cell.length_b   1.000
_cell.length_c   1.000
_cell.angle_alpha   90.00
_cell.angle_beta   90.00
_cell.angle_gamma   90.00
#
_symmetry.space_group_name_H-M   'P 1'
#
loop_
_entity.id
_entity.type
_entity.pdbx_description
1 polymer ?
#
loop_
_entity_poly.entity_id
_entity_poly.type
_entity_poly.pdbx_seq_one_letter_code
_entity_poly.pdbx_strand_id
1 'polypeptide(L)'
;YWLIYLLIVGNITAFAQLIKVNSDTWSATDALGRKVCEYQDVGEKKKDKYVAMFYWTWHQGVDDTTYTVKNISEIVRKYPEAMASYDHPAWGNKKPGFFYWEEPLFGYYRTTDTWVLRKHAEMLADAGIDVVFFDCTNGSLTWQDSYEALMKTWSQASKDGVKVPKIGFMLPFGPLPHSLVSLRQLYRDVYKPGRYQDLWFVWKGKPCIMAYPDNLTNDPVDREIAQFFTFRPGQPDYVDGPKRNDQWGWLEMYPQHGYVPLANGGYEQ
;
A
#
# COMPACT_ATOMS: atom_id res chain seq x y z
N TYR A 1 37.87 62.52 17.97
CA TYR A 1 37.67 61.14 18.43
C TYR A 1 36.51 60.52 17.69
N TRP A 2 36.80 59.64 16.74
CA TRP A 2 35.79 58.88 16.00
C TRP A 2 35.67 57.47 16.62
N LEU A 3 34.54 57.15 17.21
CA LEU A 3 34.22 55.80 17.67
C LEU A 3 33.62 55.04 16.50
N ILE A 4 34.39 54.05 16.01
CA ILE A 4 33.88 53.07 15.03
C ILE A 4 33.17 51.97 15.81
N TYR A 5 31.86 51.91 15.69
CA TYR A 5 31.05 50.76 16.17
C TYR A 5 31.17 49.64 15.15
N LEU A 6 31.88 48.60 15.53
CA LEU A 6 31.92 47.34 14.78
C LEU A 6 30.67 46.53 15.10
N LEU A 7 29.70 46.58 14.21
CA LEU A 7 28.54 45.68 14.27
C LEU A 7 28.96 44.29 13.83
N ILE A 8 29.21 43.39 14.77
CA ILE A 8 29.36 41.96 14.51
C ILE A 8 27.95 41.39 14.27
N VAL A 9 27.56 41.29 13.01
CA VAL A 9 26.37 40.53 12.62
C VAL A 9 26.75 39.06 12.70
N GLY A 10 26.49 38.46 13.86
CA GLY A 10 26.56 37.02 14.01
C GLY A 10 25.45 36.38 13.19
N ASN A 11 25.82 35.69 12.11
CA ASN A 11 24.88 34.79 11.42
C ASN A 11 24.53 33.65 12.37
N ILE A 12 23.45 33.82 13.11
CA ILE A 12 22.81 32.70 13.81
C ILE A 12 22.10 31.88 12.73
N THR A 13 22.79 30.92 12.15
CA THR A 13 22.14 29.83 11.44
C THR A 13 21.33 29.05 12.46
N ALA A 14 20.05 29.38 12.56
CA ALA A 14 19.10 28.54 13.27
C ALA A 14 19.01 27.22 12.49
N PHE A 15 19.77 26.24 12.92
CA PHE A 15 19.49 24.84 12.54
C PHE A 15 18.15 24.51 13.17
N ALA A 16 17.09 24.58 12.39
CA ALA A 16 15.84 23.92 12.75
C ALA A 16 16.17 22.43 12.87
N GLN A 17 16.41 22.00 14.09
CA GLN A 17 16.55 20.59 14.39
C GLN A 17 15.19 20.00 14.10
N LEU A 18 15.08 19.27 12.98
CA LEU A 18 13.90 18.48 12.68
C LEU A 18 13.71 17.54 13.86
N ILE A 19 12.76 17.88 14.72
CA ILE A 19 12.35 16.97 15.80
C ILE A 19 11.76 15.77 15.07
N LYS A 20 12.49 14.69 15.05
CA LYS A 20 11.98 13.40 14.56
C LYS A 20 10.93 12.96 15.57
N VAL A 21 9.69 13.32 15.31
CA VAL A 21 8.56 12.77 16.04
C VAL A 21 8.40 11.34 15.54
N ASN A 22 8.75 10.39 16.38
CA ASN A 22 8.56 8.97 16.09
C ASN A 22 7.20 8.56 16.69
N SER A 23 6.32 8.04 15.85
CA SER A 23 5.02 7.51 16.27
C SER A 23 5.15 6.35 17.28
N ASP A 24 6.28 5.66 17.25
CA ASP A 24 6.62 4.56 18.17
C ASP A 24 6.60 4.98 19.65
N THR A 25 6.71 6.29 19.93
CA THR A 25 6.68 6.84 21.30
C THR A 25 5.33 7.43 21.69
N TRP A 26 4.35 7.38 20.80
CA TRP A 26 3.02 7.89 21.10
C TRP A 26 2.27 6.94 22.03
N SER A 27 1.68 7.51 23.07
CA SER A 27 0.73 6.80 23.92
C SER A 27 -0.70 7.18 23.53
N ALA A 28 -1.59 6.21 23.57
CA ALA A 28 -3.01 6.44 23.31
C ALA A 28 -3.88 5.56 24.21
N THR A 29 -5.06 6.07 24.53
CA THR A 29 -6.08 5.33 25.27
C THR A 29 -7.38 5.42 24.47
N ASP A 30 -8.04 4.30 24.25
CA ASP A 30 -9.32 4.28 23.55
C ASP A 30 -10.50 4.69 24.48
N ALA A 31 -11.69 4.78 23.90
CA ALA A 31 -12.88 5.17 24.64
C ALA A 31 -13.29 4.15 25.74
N LEU A 32 -12.74 2.94 25.73
CA LEU A 32 -12.95 1.92 26.77
C LEU A 32 -11.86 1.93 27.83
N GLY A 33 -10.94 2.89 27.78
CA GLY A 33 -9.82 3.00 28.71
C GLY A 33 -8.67 2.02 28.48
N ARG A 34 -8.64 1.31 27.34
CA ARG A 34 -7.55 0.41 26.99
C ARG A 34 -6.39 1.24 26.43
N LYS A 35 -5.21 1.00 26.99
CA LYS A 35 -3.98 1.61 26.47
C LYS A 35 -3.40 0.79 25.34
N VAL A 36 -2.88 1.45 24.30
CA VAL A 36 -1.95 0.79 23.37
C VAL A 36 -0.63 0.55 24.08
N CYS A 37 0.10 -0.47 23.64
CA CYS A 37 1.43 -0.74 24.15
C CYS A 37 2.33 0.49 23.98
N GLU A 38 2.97 0.90 25.06
CA GLU A 38 3.90 2.03 25.07
C GLU A 38 5.32 1.55 24.75
N TYR A 39 6.21 2.47 24.42
CA TYR A 39 7.62 2.14 24.15
C TYR A 39 8.27 1.32 25.27
N GLN A 40 7.87 1.57 26.51
CA GLN A 40 8.36 0.81 27.69
C GLN A 40 7.97 -0.67 27.66
N ASP A 41 6.85 -0.99 27.01
CA ASP A 41 6.33 -2.36 26.89
C ASP A 41 6.98 -3.13 25.74
N VAL A 42 7.27 -2.46 24.63
CA VAL A 42 7.66 -3.09 23.37
C VAL A 42 9.10 -2.81 22.95
N GLY A 43 9.71 -1.73 23.42
CA GLY A 43 11.08 -1.31 23.10
C GLY A 43 11.25 -0.81 21.68
N GLU A 44 12.49 -0.82 21.20
CA GLU A 44 12.87 -0.38 19.87
C GLU A 44 12.28 -1.25 18.76
N LYS A 45 12.01 -0.62 17.61
CA LYS A 45 11.61 -1.35 16.41
C LYS A 45 12.62 -2.44 16.06
N LYS A 46 12.15 -3.67 15.90
CA LYS A 46 13.01 -4.81 15.56
C LYS A 46 13.63 -4.60 14.18
N LYS A 47 14.95 -4.77 14.09
CA LYS A 47 15.67 -4.72 12.81
C LYS A 47 15.21 -5.86 11.90
N ASP A 48 15.15 -5.57 10.61
CA ASP A 48 14.81 -6.55 9.56
C ASP A 48 13.43 -7.19 9.74
N LYS A 49 12.53 -6.50 10.44
CA LYS A 49 11.11 -6.84 10.52
C LYS A 49 10.30 -5.75 9.84
N TYR A 50 9.34 -6.17 9.03
CA TYR A 50 8.49 -5.29 8.25
C TYR A 50 7.03 -5.64 8.50
N VAL A 51 6.22 -4.62 8.62
CA VAL A 51 4.76 -4.76 8.66
C VAL A 51 4.25 -4.38 7.28
N ALA A 52 3.69 -5.35 6.58
CA ALA A 52 3.09 -5.12 5.27
C ALA A 52 1.56 -5.12 5.37
N MET A 53 0.93 -4.32 4.55
CA MET A 53 -0.51 -4.17 4.52
C MET A 53 -1.03 -4.20 3.09
N PHE A 54 -2.19 -4.80 2.93
CA PHE A 54 -2.98 -4.73 1.71
C PHE A 54 -3.50 -3.30 1.48
N TYR A 55 -3.51 -2.84 0.22
CA TYR A 55 -3.99 -1.52 -0.15
C TYR A 55 -4.82 -1.56 -1.42
N TRP A 56 -6.05 -1.14 -1.33
CA TRP A 56 -6.95 -1.02 -2.47
C TRP A 56 -6.67 0.21 -3.31
N THR A 57 -6.49 0.00 -4.61
CA THR A 57 -6.29 1.06 -5.60
C THR A 57 -7.47 1.20 -6.57
N TRP A 58 -8.59 0.56 -6.30
CA TRP A 58 -9.72 0.45 -7.23
C TRP A 58 -11.07 0.87 -6.62
N HIS A 59 -11.10 2.04 -5.97
CA HIS A 59 -12.33 2.65 -5.48
C HIS A 59 -13.15 3.35 -6.57
N GLN A 60 -12.79 3.23 -7.82
CA GLN A 60 -13.56 3.69 -8.98
C GLN A 60 -13.89 2.50 -9.87
N GLY A 61 -15.12 2.41 -10.35
CA GLY A 61 -15.50 1.33 -11.26
C GLY A 61 -14.72 1.39 -12.57
N VAL A 62 -14.42 0.23 -13.15
CA VAL A 62 -13.70 0.10 -14.44
C VAL A 62 -14.41 0.86 -15.56
N ASP A 63 -15.74 0.90 -15.47
CA ASP A 63 -16.61 1.53 -16.49
C ASP A 63 -17.09 2.92 -16.12
N ASP A 64 -16.57 3.50 -15.03
CA ASP A 64 -16.99 4.83 -14.62
C ASP A 64 -16.25 5.93 -15.39
N THR A 65 -16.68 6.14 -16.62
CA THR A 65 -16.15 7.20 -17.47
C THR A 65 -16.48 8.60 -16.98
N THR A 66 -17.46 8.73 -16.07
CA THR A 66 -17.84 10.03 -15.49
C THR A 66 -16.99 10.42 -14.31
N TYR A 67 -16.28 9.45 -13.73
CA TYR A 67 -15.46 9.65 -12.55
C TYR A 67 -16.22 10.28 -11.36
N THR A 68 -17.50 10.04 -11.28
CA THR A 68 -18.34 10.59 -10.21
C THR A 68 -18.27 9.70 -8.98
N VAL A 69 -17.83 10.26 -7.87
CA VAL A 69 -17.94 9.58 -6.56
C VAL A 69 -19.40 9.53 -6.16
N LYS A 70 -19.91 8.34 -5.86
CA LYS A 70 -21.27 8.18 -5.35
C LYS A 70 -21.27 8.25 -3.84
N ASN A 71 -22.02 9.19 -3.30
CA ASN A 71 -22.25 9.29 -1.87
C ASN A 71 -23.34 8.28 -1.47
N ILE A 72 -22.91 7.12 -0.99
CA ILE A 72 -23.80 6.03 -0.58
C ILE A 72 -24.63 6.43 0.62
N SER A 73 -24.07 7.18 1.56
CA SER A 73 -24.78 7.68 2.74
C SER A 73 -26.00 8.53 2.34
N GLU A 74 -25.87 9.38 1.35
CA GLU A 74 -27.01 10.19 0.83
C GLU A 74 -28.03 9.32 0.09
N ILE A 75 -27.57 8.39 -0.73
CA ILE A 75 -28.46 7.46 -1.46
C ILE A 75 -29.30 6.67 -0.47
N VAL A 76 -28.67 6.03 0.51
CA VAL A 76 -29.37 5.20 1.52
C VAL A 76 -30.31 6.03 2.39
N ARG A 77 -29.89 7.23 2.77
CA ARG A 77 -30.76 8.13 3.54
C ARG A 77 -32.01 8.53 2.78
N LYS A 78 -31.89 8.76 1.46
CA LYS A 78 -33.00 9.19 0.61
C LYS A 78 -33.87 8.02 0.12
N TYR A 79 -33.25 6.86 -0.09
CA TYR A 79 -33.85 5.65 -0.62
C TYR A 79 -33.41 4.43 0.20
N PRO A 80 -33.91 4.27 1.45
CA PRO A 80 -33.49 3.15 2.31
C PRO A 80 -33.73 1.77 1.67
N GLU A 81 -34.74 1.66 0.83
CA GLU A 81 -35.08 0.44 0.09
C GLU A 81 -34.02 0.02 -0.95
N ALA A 82 -33.16 0.97 -1.37
CA ALA A 82 -32.09 0.66 -2.29
C ALA A 82 -31.11 -0.39 -1.74
N MET A 83 -30.95 -0.46 -0.42
CA MET A 83 -30.11 -1.47 0.24
C MET A 83 -30.59 -2.91 -0.02
N ALA A 84 -31.86 -3.11 -0.31
CA ALA A 84 -32.44 -4.44 -0.57
C ALA A 84 -32.31 -4.86 -2.05
N SER A 85 -31.86 -4.00 -2.95
CA SER A 85 -31.81 -4.28 -4.39
C SER A 85 -30.65 -3.62 -5.09
N TYR A 86 -29.78 -4.42 -5.70
CA TYR A 86 -28.69 -3.94 -6.54
C TYR A 86 -29.15 -3.26 -7.84
N ASP A 87 -30.39 -3.53 -8.27
CA ASP A 87 -30.97 -2.96 -9.50
C ASP A 87 -31.80 -1.69 -9.20
N HIS A 88 -31.77 -1.18 -7.96
CA HIS A 88 -32.52 0.02 -7.61
C HIS A 88 -32.02 1.24 -8.42
N PRO A 89 -32.92 2.05 -9.02
CA PRO A 89 -32.53 3.18 -9.89
C PRO A 89 -31.61 4.21 -9.22
N ALA A 90 -31.69 4.36 -7.91
CA ALA A 90 -30.84 5.27 -7.16
C ALA A 90 -29.33 4.94 -7.29
N TRP A 91 -28.97 3.71 -7.60
CA TRP A 91 -27.59 3.30 -7.87
C TRP A 91 -27.09 3.78 -9.23
N GLY A 92 -27.98 4.28 -10.11
CA GLY A 92 -27.68 4.72 -11.46
C GLY A 92 -27.75 3.58 -12.48
N ASN A 93 -27.47 3.91 -13.74
CA ASN A 93 -27.68 3.02 -14.88
C ASN A 93 -26.66 1.89 -15.04
N LYS A 94 -25.65 1.82 -14.19
CA LYS A 94 -24.62 0.79 -14.27
C LYS A 94 -24.74 -0.18 -13.10
N LYS A 95 -24.83 -1.45 -13.44
CA LYS A 95 -24.82 -2.57 -12.49
C LYS A 95 -23.56 -2.56 -11.65
N PRO A 96 -23.64 -3.20 -10.47
CA PRO A 96 -23.05 -2.69 -9.25
C PRO A 96 -21.61 -2.32 -9.51
N GLY A 97 -21.39 -1.02 -9.63
CA GLY A 97 -20.05 -0.49 -9.49
C GLY A 97 -19.54 -0.84 -8.10
N PHE A 98 -18.26 -0.73 -7.95
CA PHE A 98 -17.65 -0.84 -6.64
C PHE A 98 -18.12 0.34 -5.80
N PHE A 99 -19.12 0.12 -4.96
CA PHE A 99 -19.67 1.14 -4.09
C PHE A 99 -18.94 1.10 -2.75
N TYR A 100 -18.73 2.27 -2.20
CA TYR A 100 -18.33 2.41 -0.81
C TYR A 100 -19.55 2.13 0.05
N TRP A 101 -19.43 1.22 1.00
CA TRP A 101 -20.53 0.85 1.89
C TRP A 101 -20.62 1.75 3.12
N GLU A 102 -19.49 2.36 3.51
CA GLU A 102 -19.43 3.28 4.63
C GLU A 102 -18.68 4.55 4.21
N GLU A 103 -19.03 5.66 4.82
CA GLU A 103 -18.36 6.92 4.57
C GLU A 103 -16.97 6.91 5.19
N PRO A 104 -15.90 7.08 4.40
CA PRO A 104 -14.56 7.17 4.93
C PRO A 104 -14.34 8.40 5.80
N LEU A 105 -13.32 8.39 6.66
CA LEU A 105 -12.96 9.52 7.52
C LEU A 105 -12.83 10.85 6.76
N PHE A 106 -12.36 10.81 5.52
CA PHE A 106 -12.17 11.98 4.66
C PHE A 106 -13.34 12.22 3.69
N GLY A 107 -14.52 11.65 3.98
CA GLY A 107 -15.64 11.62 3.04
C GLY A 107 -15.39 10.66 1.88
N TYR A 108 -16.30 10.65 0.91
CA TYR A 108 -16.15 9.84 -0.30
C TYR A 108 -15.14 10.49 -1.25
N TYR A 109 -14.08 9.77 -1.60
CA TYR A 109 -13.00 10.25 -2.46
C TYR A 109 -12.68 9.27 -3.59
N ARG A 110 -11.95 9.74 -4.57
CA ARG A 110 -11.42 8.92 -5.65
C ARG A 110 -10.03 8.39 -5.29
N THR A 111 -9.68 7.23 -5.80
CA THR A 111 -8.35 6.61 -5.59
C THR A 111 -7.20 7.51 -6.08
N THR A 112 -7.50 8.49 -6.95
CA THR A 112 -6.53 9.44 -7.48
C THR A 112 -6.49 10.78 -6.75
N ASP A 113 -7.23 10.94 -5.64
CA ASP A 113 -7.20 12.15 -4.82
C ASP A 113 -5.86 12.31 -4.12
N THR A 114 -5.07 13.27 -4.58
CA THR A 114 -3.69 13.47 -4.12
C THR A 114 -3.58 13.90 -2.67
N TRP A 115 -4.59 14.63 -2.15
CA TRP A 115 -4.61 15.02 -0.74
C TRP A 115 -4.82 13.79 0.15
N VAL A 116 -5.80 12.95 -0.19
CA VAL A 116 -6.08 11.70 0.54
C VAL A 116 -4.90 10.76 0.45
N LEU A 117 -4.32 10.57 -0.74
CA LEU A 117 -3.14 9.71 -0.92
C LEU A 117 -1.97 10.17 -0.06
N ARG A 118 -1.73 11.48 0.04
CA ARG A 118 -0.68 12.03 0.90
C ARG A 118 -0.98 11.78 2.39
N LYS A 119 -2.24 11.93 2.81
CA LYS A 119 -2.67 11.63 4.17
C LYS A 119 -2.55 10.14 4.50
N HIS A 120 -2.90 9.26 3.57
CA HIS A 120 -2.67 7.83 3.74
C HIS A 120 -1.19 7.50 3.92
N ALA A 121 -0.28 8.11 3.16
CA ALA A 121 1.17 7.90 3.34
C ALA A 121 1.61 8.21 4.77
N GLU A 122 1.24 9.39 5.27
CA GLU A 122 1.57 9.84 6.62
C GLU A 122 0.98 8.91 7.69
N MET A 123 -0.34 8.68 7.62
CA MET A 123 -1.06 7.89 8.63
C MET A 123 -0.60 6.43 8.68
N LEU A 124 -0.34 5.80 7.54
CA LEU A 124 0.15 4.43 7.48
C LEU A 124 1.57 4.32 8.03
N ALA A 125 2.45 5.25 7.67
CA ALA A 125 3.81 5.28 8.20
C ALA A 125 3.83 5.53 9.72
N ASP A 126 2.96 6.40 10.22
CA ASP A 126 2.81 6.68 11.65
C ASP A 126 2.18 5.50 12.40
N ALA A 127 1.34 4.71 11.75
CA ALA A 127 0.81 3.46 12.29
C ALA A 127 1.85 2.30 12.28
N GLY A 128 3.07 2.55 11.81
CA GLY A 128 4.13 1.55 11.75
C GLY A 128 4.05 0.60 10.55
N ILE A 129 3.26 0.94 9.53
CA ILE A 129 3.20 0.17 8.28
C ILE A 129 4.43 0.52 7.42
N ASP A 130 5.23 -0.49 7.12
CA ASP A 130 6.46 -0.34 6.34
C ASP A 130 6.23 -0.48 4.85
N VAL A 131 5.24 -1.32 4.47
CA VAL A 131 5.00 -1.71 3.08
C VAL A 131 3.50 -1.78 2.80
N VAL A 132 3.09 -1.32 1.64
CA VAL A 132 1.75 -1.61 1.11
C VAL A 132 1.85 -2.45 -0.15
N PHE A 133 0.98 -3.46 -0.25
CA PHE A 133 0.82 -4.25 -1.47
C PHE A 133 -0.48 -3.86 -2.16
N PHE A 134 -0.39 -3.38 -3.40
CA PHE A 134 -1.55 -2.99 -4.19
C PHE A 134 -2.30 -4.20 -4.68
N ASP A 135 -3.60 -4.21 -4.44
CA ASP A 135 -4.48 -5.27 -4.92
C ASP A 135 -4.67 -5.22 -6.44
N CYS A 136 -4.04 -6.14 -7.11
CA CYS A 136 -4.18 -6.43 -8.53
C CYS A 136 -4.63 -7.88 -8.76
N THR A 137 -5.41 -8.44 -7.81
CA THR A 137 -5.80 -9.87 -7.83
C THR A 137 -6.98 -10.15 -8.77
N ASN A 138 -7.65 -9.12 -9.27
CA ASN A 138 -8.86 -9.26 -10.08
C ASN A 138 -8.56 -9.22 -11.59
N GLY A 139 -8.28 -10.38 -12.16
CA GLY A 139 -8.01 -10.51 -13.58
C GLY A 139 -6.66 -9.92 -14.00
N SER A 140 -6.64 -9.19 -15.11
CA SER A 140 -5.46 -8.49 -15.63
C SER A 140 -5.42 -7.00 -15.28
N LEU A 141 -6.26 -6.56 -14.35
CA LEU A 141 -6.37 -5.16 -13.99
C LEU A 141 -5.27 -4.77 -12.99
N THR A 142 -4.42 -3.83 -13.37
CA THR A 142 -3.37 -3.28 -12.49
C THR A 142 -3.75 -1.95 -11.89
N TRP A 143 -4.88 -1.36 -12.31
CA TRP A 143 -5.37 -0.05 -11.86
C TRP A 143 -4.34 1.06 -12.08
N GLN A 144 -3.83 1.15 -13.30
CA GLN A 144 -2.68 1.99 -13.66
C GLN A 144 -2.82 3.44 -13.22
N ASP A 145 -3.94 4.09 -13.52
CA ASP A 145 -4.15 5.50 -13.14
C ASP A 145 -4.04 5.70 -11.63
N SER A 146 -4.53 4.74 -10.85
CA SER A 146 -4.53 4.80 -9.39
C SER A 146 -3.14 4.60 -8.81
N TYR A 147 -2.41 3.56 -9.24
CA TYR A 147 -1.07 3.36 -8.71
C TYR A 147 -0.09 4.44 -9.17
N GLU A 148 -0.26 4.99 -10.37
CA GLU A 148 0.58 6.10 -10.85
C GLU A 148 0.34 7.38 -10.04
N ALA A 149 -0.93 7.72 -9.77
CA ALA A 149 -1.27 8.85 -8.93
C ALA A 149 -0.67 8.70 -7.51
N LEU A 150 -0.78 7.50 -6.93
CA LEU A 150 -0.23 7.20 -5.61
C LEU A 150 1.29 7.31 -5.60
N MET A 151 1.98 6.63 -6.52
CA MET A 151 3.44 6.62 -6.56
C MET A 151 4.01 8.03 -6.77
N LYS A 152 3.38 8.82 -7.65
CA LYS A 152 3.75 10.22 -7.86
C LYS A 152 3.57 11.04 -6.57
N THR A 153 2.42 10.87 -5.91
CA THR A 153 2.10 11.61 -4.68
C THR A 153 3.03 11.23 -3.54
N TRP A 154 3.29 9.93 -3.33
CA TRP A 154 4.15 9.44 -2.26
C TRP A 154 5.63 9.75 -2.48
N SER A 155 6.11 9.68 -3.73
CA SER A 155 7.47 10.11 -4.06
C SER A 155 7.66 11.60 -3.77
N GLN A 156 6.65 12.44 -4.07
CA GLN A 156 6.72 13.85 -3.71
C GLN A 156 6.63 14.05 -2.19
N ALA A 157 5.74 13.36 -1.50
CA ALA A 157 5.62 13.43 -0.06
C ALA A 157 6.93 13.06 0.65
N SER A 158 7.62 12.00 0.15
CA SER A 158 8.92 11.60 0.66
C SER A 158 9.98 12.70 0.49
N LYS A 159 10.00 13.37 -0.66
CA LYS A 159 10.90 14.51 -0.92
C LYS A 159 10.60 15.71 -0.01
N ASP A 160 9.35 15.88 0.36
CA ASP A 160 8.90 16.92 1.29
C ASP A 160 9.19 16.55 2.77
N GLY A 161 9.80 15.38 3.03
CA GLY A 161 10.16 14.92 4.38
C GLY A 161 9.07 14.12 5.09
N VAL A 162 7.97 13.79 4.43
CA VAL A 162 6.93 12.91 4.98
C VAL A 162 7.42 11.45 4.90
N LYS A 163 7.28 10.72 5.99
CA LYS A 163 7.51 9.27 5.97
C LYS A 163 6.44 8.61 5.09
N VAL A 164 6.86 7.69 4.25
CA VAL A 164 5.94 6.94 3.37
C VAL A 164 6.28 5.45 3.41
N PRO A 165 5.28 4.57 3.37
CA PRO A 165 5.54 3.13 3.21
C PRO A 165 6.21 2.83 1.87
N LYS A 166 6.90 1.71 1.80
CA LYS A 166 7.33 1.12 0.52
C LYS A 166 6.15 0.48 -0.17
N ILE A 167 6.30 0.18 -1.45
CA ILE A 167 5.24 -0.40 -2.27
C ILE A 167 5.65 -1.74 -2.87
N GLY A 168 4.68 -2.62 -3.04
CA GLY A 168 4.72 -3.81 -3.85
C GLY A 168 3.39 -4.01 -4.56
N PHE A 169 3.32 -5.00 -5.43
CA PHE A 169 2.09 -5.39 -6.11
C PHE A 169 1.73 -6.83 -5.76
N MET A 170 0.45 -7.07 -5.59
CA MET A 170 -0.11 -8.38 -5.31
C MET A 170 -0.98 -8.80 -6.49
N LEU A 171 -0.53 -9.83 -7.19
CA LEU A 171 -1.21 -10.40 -8.35
C LEU A 171 -2.07 -11.61 -7.96
N PRO A 172 -2.94 -12.12 -8.84
CA PRO A 172 -3.80 -13.26 -8.54
C PRO A 172 -3.07 -14.46 -7.94
N PHE A 173 -3.74 -15.19 -7.04
CA PHE A 173 -3.20 -16.29 -6.24
C PHE A 173 -3.14 -17.62 -7.02
N GLY A 174 -2.60 -17.57 -8.21
CA GLY A 174 -2.39 -18.74 -9.05
C GLY A 174 -1.64 -18.40 -10.33
N PRO A 175 -1.08 -19.43 -10.99
CA PRO A 175 -0.39 -19.28 -12.25
C PRO A 175 -1.39 -19.13 -13.42
N LEU A 176 -2.19 -18.07 -13.38
CA LEU A 176 -3.25 -17.80 -14.35
C LEU A 176 -2.72 -16.96 -15.54
N PRO A 177 -3.22 -17.17 -16.77
CA PRO A 177 -2.75 -16.40 -17.94
C PRO A 177 -2.82 -14.89 -17.75
N HIS A 178 -3.88 -14.38 -17.11
CA HIS A 178 -4.04 -12.95 -16.85
C HIS A 178 -3.06 -12.42 -15.81
N SER A 179 -2.56 -13.25 -14.89
CA SER A 179 -1.50 -12.85 -13.94
C SER A 179 -0.20 -12.53 -14.68
N LEU A 180 0.14 -13.29 -15.74
CA LEU A 180 1.31 -13.02 -16.56
C LEU A 180 1.18 -11.71 -17.34
N VAL A 181 -0.03 -11.40 -17.83
CA VAL A 181 -0.31 -10.12 -18.50
C VAL A 181 -0.02 -8.96 -17.55
N SER A 182 -0.55 -9.01 -16.33
CA SER A 182 -0.33 -7.98 -15.29
C SER A 182 1.15 -7.86 -14.91
N LEU A 183 1.82 -9.00 -14.72
CA LEU A 183 3.24 -9.03 -14.35
C LEU A 183 4.13 -8.38 -15.42
N ARG A 184 3.91 -8.72 -16.69
CA ARG A 184 4.63 -8.12 -17.82
C ARG A 184 4.34 -6.62 -17.96
N GLN A 185 3.07 -6.22 -17.73
CA GLN A 185 2.68 -4.83 -17.76
C GLN A 185 3.41 -4.02 -16.68
N LEU A 186 3.36 -4.47 -15.43
CA LEU A 186 4.04 -3.78 -14.33
C LEU A 186 5.55 -3.72 -14.54
N TYR A 187 6.15 -4.80 -15.02
CA TYR A 187 7.57 -4.80 -15.35
C TYR A 187 7.91 -3.76 -16.42
N ARG A 188 7.18 -3.74 -17.54
CA ARG A 188 7.38 -2.81 -18.65
C ARG A 188 7.17 -1.35 -18.23
N ASP A 189 6.12 -1.06 -17.45
CA ASP A 189 5.63 0.30 -17.23
C ASP A 189 6.22 0.95 -15.97
N VAL A 190 6.62 0.16 -14.97
CA VAL A 190 7.11 0.65 -13.68
C VAL A 190 8.56 0.27 -13.44
N TYR A 191 8.88 -1.02 -13.48
CA TYR A 191 10.14 -1.54 -12.97
C TYR A 191 11.29 -1.42 -13.97
N LYS A 192 11.11 -1.83 -15.22
CA LYS A 192 12.15 -1.73 -16.25
C LYS A 192 12.62 -0.29 -16.50
N PRO A 193 11.74 0.71 -16.57
CA PRO A 193 12.16 2.12 -16.67
C PRO A 193 12.64 2.73 -15.36
N GLY A 194 12.58 2.02 -14.26
CA GLY A 194 13.04 2.52 -12.95
C GLY A 194 12.18 3.63 -12.35
N ARG A 195 10.88 3.63 -12.59
CA ARG A 195 9.98 4.67 -12.09
C ARG A 195 9.79 4.54 -10.58
N TYR A 196 10.02 5.63 -9.84
CA TYR A 196 9.81 5.70 -8.38
C TYR A 196 10.53 4.59 -7.60
N GLN A 197 11.79 4.33 -7.93
CA GLN A 197 12.62 3.30 -7.28
C GLN A 197 12.75 3.51 -5.76
N ASP A 198 12.70 4.76 -5.33
CA ASP A 198 12.71 5.15 -3.92
C ASP A 198 11.54 4.59 -3.11
N LEU A 199 10.45 4.22 -3.78
CA LEU A 199 9.27 3.62 -3.14
C LEU A 199 9.27 2.09 -3.16
N TRP A 200 10.07 1.44 -3.97
CA TRP A 200 9.99 -0.02 -4.11
C TRP A 200 10.36 -0.76 -2.82
N PHE A 201 9.55 -1.74 -2.46
CA PHE A 201 9.93 -2.68 -1.43
C PHE A 201 10.94 -3.67 -1.98
N VAL A 202 12.14 -3.65 -1.38
CA VAL A 202 13.24 -4.54 -1.76
C VAL A 202 13.34 -5.63 -0.70
N TRP A 203 13.25 -6.89 -1.12
CA TRP A 203 13.41 -8.05 -0.28
C TRP A 203 14.46 -9.01 -0.84
N LYS A 204 15.41 -9.41 -0.01
CA LYS A 204 16.55 -10.24 -0.45
C LYS A 204 17.32 -9.65 -1.64
N GLY A 205 17.50 -8.34 -1.63
CA GLY A 205 18.30 -7.59 -2.62
C GLY A 205 17.61 -7.30 -3.95
N LYS A 206 16.34 -7.67 -4.12
CA LYS A 206 15.56 -7.42 -5.34
C LYS A 206 14.18 -6.83 -5.00
N PRO A 207 13.55 -6.08 -5.92
CA PRO A 207 12.15 -5.68 -5.74
C PRO A 207 11.27 -6.90 -5.46
N CYS A 208 10.39 -6.80 -4.48
CA CYS A 208 9.48 -7.87 -4.11
C CYS A 208 8.14 -7.73 -4.84
N ILE A 209 7.63 -8.85 -5.34
CA ILE A 209 6.30 -8.92 -5.95
C ILE A 209 5.57 -10.18 -5.47
N MET A 210 4.31 -10.01 -5.10
CA MET A 210 3.44 -11.14 -4.78
C MET A 210 2.83 -11.68 -6.08
N ALA A 211 3.56 -12.57 -6.74
CA ALA A 211 3.19 -13.14 -8.03
C ALA A 211 3.74 -14.56 -8.14
N TYR A 212 3.11 -15.37 -8.99
CA TYR A 212 3.56 -16.72 -9.31
C TYR A 212 4.59 -16.68 -10.44
N PRO A 213 5.84 -17.13 -10.22
CA PRO A 213 6.83 -17.25 -11.29
C PRO A 213 6.54 -18.39 -12.27
N ASP A 214 5.62 -19.30 -11.93
CA ASP A 214 5.29 -20.51 -12.68
C ASP A 214 4.69 -20.22 -14.07
N ASN A 215 4.17 -19.02 -14.28
CA ASN A 215 3.66 -18.57 -15.59
C ASN A 215 4.73 -18.08 -16.55
N LEU A 216 5.93 -17.80 -16.03
CA LEU A 216 7.00 -17.27 -16.86
C LEU A 216 7.45 -18.32 -17.87
N THR A 217 7.70 -17.88 -19.09
CA THR A 217 8.10 -18.70 -20.21
C THR A 217 9.60 -18.54 -20.53
N ASN A 218 10.05 -19.15 -21.62
CA ASN A 218 11.40 -18.94 -22.14
C ASN A 218 11.54 -17.65 -22.98
N ASP A 219 10.50 -16.81 -23.03
CA ASP A 219 10.58 -15.50 -23.65
C ASP A 219 11.70 -14.66 -23.01
N PRO A 220 12.49 -13.90 -23.78
CA PRO A 220 13.53 -13.04 -23.23
C PRO A 220 13.06 -12.09 -22.13
N VAL A 221 11.87 -11.52 -22.27
CA VAL A 221 11.29 -10.62 -21.26
C VAL A 221 10.94 -11.38 -19.98
N ASP A 222 10.41 -12.59 -20.08
CA ASP A 222 10.08 -13.40 -18.91
C ASP A 222 11.33 -13.85 -18.15
N ARG A 223 12.43 -14.12 -18.87
CA ARG A 223 13.73 -14.40 -18.23
C ARG A 223 14.28 -13.17 -17.48
N GLU A 224 14.12 -11.98 -18.05
CA GLU A 224 14.47 -10.73 -17.35
C GLU A 224 13.64 -10.60 -16.07
N ILE A 225 12.32 -10.77 -16.16
CA ILE A 225 11.38 -10.70 -15.03
C ILE A 225 11.76 -11.71 -13.93
N ALA A 226 12.06 -12.96 -14.31
CA ALA A 226 12.45 -14.01 -13.37
C ALA A 226 13.72 -13.66 -12.57
N GLN A 227 14.64 -12.94 -13.19
CA GLN A 227 15.90 -12.51 -12.55
C GLN A 227 15.74 -11.22 -11.74
N PHE A 228 14.78 -10.39 -12.08
CA PHE A 228 14.61 -9.05 -11.53
C PHE A 228 13.95 -9.07 -10.15
N PHE A 229 12.94 -9.88 -9.95
CA PHE A 229 12.14 -9.88 -8.72
C PHE A 229 12.56 -10.94 -7.69
N THR A 230 12.26 -10.64 -6.43
CA THR A 230 12.00 -11.64 -5.40
C THR A 230 10.50 -11.93 -5.42
N PHE A 231 10.14 -13.16 -5.79
CA PHE A 231 8.76 -13.61 -5.85
C PHE A 231 8.29 -14.12 -4.48
N ARG A 232 7.11 -13.69 -4.08
CA ARG A 232 6.39 -14.20 -2.91
C ARG A 232 4.91 -14.34 -3.27
N PRO A 233 4.54 -15.42 -3.96
CA PRO A 233 3.14 -15.64 -4.28
C PRO A 233 2.30 -15.80 -3.01
N GLY A 234 1.06 -15.31 -3.04
CA GLY A 234 0.08 -15.60 -2.01
C GLY A 234 -0.36 -17.07 -2.08
N GLN A 235 -0.88 -17.59 -0.99
CA GLN A 235 -1.43 -18.94 -0.94
C GLN A 235 -2.67 -19.07 -1.86
N PRO A 236 -2.89 -20.25 -2.47
CA PRO A 236 -3.98 -20.42 -3.43
C PRO A 236 -5.38 -20.56 -2.79
N ASP A 237 -5.48 -20.85 -1.51
CA ASP A 237 -6.73 -20.91 -0.77
C ASP A 237 -6.54 -20.45 0.68
N TYR A 238 -7.67 -20.13 1.35
CA TYR A 238 -7.67 -19.53 2.69
C TYR A 238 -7.77 -20.56 3.84
N VAL A 239 -7.96 -21.82 3.51
CA VAL A 239 -8.19 -22.89 4.50
C VAL A 239 -6.91 -23.66 4.76
N ASP A 240 -6.24 -24.10 3.67
CA ASP A 240 -5.08 -24.96 3.76
C ASP A 240 -3.75 -24.20 3.96
N GLY A 241 -3.78 -22.89 3.77
CA GLY A 241 -2.58 -22.04 3.85
C GLY A 241 -1.61 -22.26 2.69
N PRO A 242 -0.38 -21.76 2.82
CA PRO A 242 0.66 -21.93 1.81
C PRO A 242 1.02 -23.40 1.59
N LYS A 243 1.21 -23.76 0.32
CA LYS A 243 1.59 -25.13 -0.12
C LYS A 243 3.05 -25.23 -0.58
N ARG A 244 3.75 -24.10 -0.64
CA ARG A 244 5.14 -23.99 -1.10
C ARG A 244 5.96 -23.12 -0.16
N ASN A 245 7.25 -23.37 -0.08
CA ASN A 245 8.17 -22.64 0.79
C ASN A 245 8.49 -21.20 0.35
N ASP A 246 7.97 -20.77 -0.80
CA ASP A 246 8.11 -19.39 -1.29
C ASP A 246 6.82 -18.57 -1.16
N GLN A 247 5.73 -19.17 -0.69
CA GLN A 247 4.43 -18.54 -0.51
C GLN A 247 4.31 -17.86 0.85
N TRP A 248 3.69 -16.69 0.83
CA TRP A 248 3.28 -16.03 2.07
C TRP A 248 1.85 -16.42 2.44
N GLY A 249 1.59 -16.51 3.76
CA GLY A 249 0.25 -16.69 4.30
C GLY A 249 -0.57 -15.43 4.10
N TRP A 250 -1.50 -15.48 3.14
CA TRP A 250 -2.41 -14.37 2.87
C TRP A 250 -3.83 -14.75 3.25
N LEU A 251 -4.46 -14.00 4.14
CA LEU A 251 -5.81 -14.28 4.67
C LEU A 251 -5.96 -15.70 5.26
N GLU A 252 -4.88 -16.29 5.72
CA GLU A 252 -4.90 -17.59 6.39
C GLU A 252 -5.72 -17.51 7.67
N MET A 253 -6.45 -18.57 7.97
CA MET A 253 -7.20 -18.67 9.23
C MET A 253 -6.26 -18.71 10.44
N TYR A 254 -6.71 -18.14 11.55
CA TYR A 254 -5.95 -18.20 12.80
C TYR A 254 -5.81 -19.64 13.33
N PRO A 255 -4.66 -20.03 13.86
CA PRO A 255 -3.41 -19.26 13.93
C PRO A 255 -2.65 -19.23 12.61
N GLN A 256 -2.19 -18.03 12.22
CA GLN A 256 -1.36 -17.89 11.04
C GLN A 256 0.03 -18.50 11.27
N HIS A 257 0.59 -19.12 10.25
CA HIS A 257 1.89 -19.78 10.30
C HIS A 257 2.92 -19.08 9.39
N GLY A 258 4.17 -19.14 9.78
CA GLY A 258 5.27 -18.74 8.92
C GLY A 258 5.78 -19.93 8.12
N TYR A 259 5.89 -19.78 6.80
CA TYR A 259 6.23 -20.89 5.90
C TYR A 259 7.60 -20.76 5.25
N VAL A 260 8.11 -19.55 5.09
CA VAL A 260 9.43 -19.31 4.50
C VAL A 260 10.46 -19.16 5.61
N PRO A 261 11.32 -20.16 5.87
CA PRO A 261 12.28 -20.10 6.96
C PRO A 261 13.35 -19.04 6.73
N LEU A 262 13.72 -18.34 7.78
CA LEU A 262 14.81 -17.37 7.78
C LEU A 262 16.08 -17.97 8.39
N ALA A 263 17.25 -17.55 7.90
CA ALA A 263 18.54 -18.05 8.35
C ALA A 263 18.85 -17.79 9.85
N ASN A 264 18.22 -16.78 10.43
CA ASN A 264 18.36 -16.39 11.85
C ASN A 264 17.33 -17.05 12.79
N GLY A 265 16.60 -18.06 12.30
CA GLY A 265 15.47 -18.66 13.00
C GLY A 265 14.24 -17.74 13.00
N GLY A 266 13.13 -18.23 12.57
CA GLY A 266 11.90 -17.49 12.31
C GLY A 266 11.43 -17.69 10.90
N TYR A 267 10.38 -16.98 10.52
CA TYR A 267 9.71 -17.18 9.23
C TYR A 267 9.29 -15.85 8.62
N GLU A 268 9.19 -15.83 7.30
CA GLU A 268 8.37 -14.85 6.59
C GLU A 268 6.89 -15.30 6.69
N GLN A 269 6.00 -14.35 6.88
CA GLN A 269 4.54 -14.56 6.90
C GLN A 269 3.90 -13.67 5.87
#